data_4450c3586f6ae5557871bb8ad5ab9b75
#
_entry.id   4450c3586f6ae5557871bb8ad5ab9b75
#
_cell.length_a   1.000
_cell.length_b   1.000
_cell.length_c   1.000
_cell.angle_alpha   90.00
_cell.angle_beta   90.00
_cell.angle_gamma   90.00
#
_symmetry.space_group_name_H-M   'P 1'
#
loop_
_entity.id
_entity.type
_entity.pdbx_description
1 polymer ?
#
loop_
_entity_poly.entity_id
_entity_poly.type
_entity_poly.pdbx_seq_one_letter_code
_entity_poly.pdbx_strand_id
1 'polypeptide(L)'
;LAEPVQVALQYVSGHLDQGFGLREVADHVHLNPSYFSVLFKEQMDMTFIEYVTRLRIQKAKELLLQTKLPVSEIAERVGYQTTKYFNKVFKDYEGASPGAYRKGGQAAPK
;
A
#
# COMPACT_ATOMS: atom_id res chain seq x y z
N LEU A 1 17.67 -11.87 0.71
CA LEU A 1 16.96 -11.43 -0.49
C LEU A 1 17.95 -10.94 -1.54
N ALA A 2 17.61 -11.12 -2.82
CA ALA A 2 18.42 -10.57 -3.91
C ALA A 2 18.45 -9.04 -3.81
N GLU A 3 19.54 -8.43 -4.21
CA GLU A 3 19.71 -6.99 -4.12
C GLU A 3 18.59 -6.20 -4.81
N PRO A 4 18.17 -6.58 -6.05
CA PRO A 4 17.09 -5.82 -6.67
C PRO A 4 15.80 -5.82 -5.86
N VAL A 5 15.50 -6.92 -5.17
CA VAL A 5 14.31 -6.98 -4.33
C VAL A 5 14.49 -6.06 -3.11
N GLN A 6 15.67 -6.08 -2.49
CA GLN A 6 15.94 -5.20 -1.36
C GLN A 6 15.81 -3.73 -1.75
N VAL A 7 16.36 -3.36 -2.89
CA VAL A 7 16.27 -1.97 -3.37
C VAL A 7 14.83 -1.60 -3.67
N ALA A 8 14.07 -2.53 -4.25
CA ALA A 8 12.65 -2.28 -4.53
C ALA A 8 11.87 -2.03 -3.23
N LEU A 9 12.14 -2.82 -2.19
CA LEU A 9 11.46 -2.61 -0.90
C LEU A 9 11.76 -1.22 -0.33
N GLN A 10 12.99 -0.77 -0.45
CA GLN A 10 13.37 0.57 0.00
C GLN A 10 12.69 1.65 -0.82
N TYR A 11 12.61 1.44 -2.14
CA TYR A 11 11.95 2.40 -3.01
C TYR A 11 10.48 2.55 -2.62
N VAL A 12 9.78 1.43 -2.46
CA VAL A 12 8.36 1.44 -2.09
C VAL A 12 8.17 2.17 -0.77
N SER A 13 9.00 1.86 0.22
CA SER A 13 8.90 2.47 1.54
C SER A 13 9.06 3.99 1.49
N GLY A 14 9.94 4.49 0.62
CA GLY A 14 10.20 5.92 0.52
C GLY A 14 9.25 6.68 -0.40
N HIS A 15 8.42 5.99 -1.18
CA HIS A 15 7.56 6.62 -2.19
C HIS A 15 6.10 6.22 -2.06
N LEU A 16 5.70 5.74 -0.87
CA LEU A 16 4.36 5.19 -0.71
C LEU A 16 3.25 6.19 -1.01
N ASP A 17 3.50 7.47 -0.75
CA ASP A 17 2.53 8.54 -1.01
C ASP A 17 2.41 8.88 -2.50
N GLN A 18 3.20 8.25 -3.35
CA GLN A 18 3.22 8.54 -4.77
C GLN A 18 2.59 7.40 -5.57
N GLY A 19 2.01 7.76 -6.71
CA GLY A 19 1.45 6.75 -7.59
C GLY A 19 2.55 6.17 -8.47
N PHE A 20 3.06 5.02 -8.12
CA PHE A 20 4.03 4.31 -8.95
C PHE A 20 3.49 2.94 -9.33
N GLY A 21 4.03 2.36 -10.40
CA GLY A 21 3.64 1.04 -10.84
C GLY A 21 4.81 0.09 -10.89
N LEU A 22 4.51 -1.15 -11.24
CA LEU A 22 5.51 -2.20 -11.36
C LEU A 22 6.65 -1.80 -12.29
N ARG A 23 6.30 -1.22 -13.45
CA ARG A 23 7.30 -0.86 -14.45
C ARG A 23 8.31 0.15 -13.91
N GLU A 24 7.82 1.15 -13.18
CA GLU A 24 8.70 2.18 -12.64
C GLU A 24 9.70 1.59 -11.65
N VAL A 25 9.23 0.69 -10.79
CA VAL A 25 10.11 0.07 -9.80
C VAL A 25 11.09 -0.89 -10.48
N ALA A 26 10.62 -1.66 -11.47
CA ALA A 26 11.50 -2.53 -12.23
C ALA A 26 12.61 -1.73 -12.92
N ASP A 27 12.25 -0.58 -13.52
CA ASP A 27 13.23 0.31 -14.14
C ASP A 27 14.24 0.82 -13.11
N HIS A 28 13.76 1.16 -11.92
CA HIS A 28 14.62 1.67 -10.85
C HIS A 28 15.68 0.65 -10.46
N VAL A 29 15.34 -0.64 -10.49
CA VAL A 29 16.28 -1.70 -10.13
C VAL A 29 16.94 -2.33 -11.37
N HIS A 30 16.74 -1.73 -12.57
CA HIS A 30 17.38 -2.11 -13.82
C HIS A 30 17.02 -3.53 -14.26
N LEU A 31 15.78 -3.94 -14.05
CA LEU A 31 15.28 -5.24 -14.46
C LEU A 31 14.10 -5.09 -15.41
N ASN A 32 13.95 -6.08 -16.29
CA ASN A 32 12.74 -6.21 -17.09
C ASN A 32 11.55 -6.42 -16.15
N PRO A 33 10.39 -5.76 -16.39
CA PRO A 33 9.25 -5.89 -15.50
C PRO A 33 8.79 -7.34 -15.26
N SER A 34 8.78 -8.16 -16.31
CA SER A 34 8.36 -9.55 -16.17
C SER A 34 9.32 -10.32 -15.27
N TYR A 35 10.61 -10.14 -15.48
CA TYR A 35 11.61 -10.81 -14.67
C TYR A 35 11.54 -10.35 -13.22
N PHE A 36 11.42 -9.03 -13.02
CA PHE A 36 11.30 -8.48 -11.67
C PHE A 36 10.08 -9.05 -10.96
N SER A 37 8.95 -9.13 -11.66
CA SER A 37 7.71 -9.65 -11.09
C SER A 37 7.87 -11.08 -10.58
N VAL A 38 8.50 -11.94 -11.40
CA VAL A 38 8.74 -13.33 -11.01
C VAL A 38 9.70 -13.41 -9.82
N LEU A 39 10.80 -12.67 -9.90
CA LEU A 39 11.80 -12.67 -8.83
C LEU A 39 11.19 -12.20 -7.52
N PHE A 40 10.40 -11.12 -7.57
CA PHE A 40 9.77 -10.58 -6.36
C PHE A 40 8.87 -11.62 -5.72
N LYS A 41 8.01 -12.27 -6.53
CA LYS A 41 7.08 -13.26 -6.00
C LYS A 41 7.81 -14.46 -5.41
N GLU A 42 8.87 -14.89 -6.06
CA GLU A 42 9.65 -16.01 -5.55
C GLU A 42 10.26 -15.72 -4.17
N GLN A 43 10.74 -14.49 -3.99
CA GLN A 43 11.44 -14.15 -2.75
C GLN A 43 10.52 -13.63 -1.66
N MET A 44 9.42 -12.99 -2.01
CA MET A 44 8.51 -12.39 -1.03
C MET A 44 7.27 -13.22 -0.77
N ASP A 45 7.05 -14.26 -1.56
CA ASP A 45 5.89 -15.14 -1.44
C ASP A 45 4.55 -14.41 -1.62
N MET A 46 4.60 -13.32 -2.38
CA MET A 46 3.41 -12.56 -2.77
C MET A 46 3.79 -11.69 -3.95
N THR A 47 2.80 -11.28 -4.75
CA THR A 47 3.09 -10.42 -5.89
C THR A 47 3.50 -9.04 -5.41
N PHE A 48 4.19 -8.30 -6.30
CA PHE A 48 4.59 -6.94 -6.00
C PHE A 48 3.36 -6.06 -5.68
N ILE A 49 2.29 -6.21 -6.47
CA ILE A 49 1.08 -5.42 -6.26
C ILE A 49 0.44 -5.74 -4.92
N GLU A 50 0.38 -7.01 -4.55
CA GLU A 50 -0.15 -7.40 -3.23
C GLU A 50 0.67 -6.78 -2.10
N TYR A 51 1.98 -6.80 -2.24
CA TYR A 51 2.86 -6.23 -1.23
C TYR A 51 2.61 -4.74 -1.05
N VAL A 52 2.59 -3.99 -2.17
CA VAL A 52 2.37 -2.54 -2.11
C VAL A 52 1.00 -2.22 -1.53
N THR A 53 -0.02 -2.96 -1.96
CA THR A 53 -1.37 -2.72 -1.45
C THR A 53 -1.44 -2.94 0.06
N ARG A 54 -0.81 -4.00 0.55
CA ARG A 54 -0.78 -4.27 2.00
C ARG A 54 -0.12 -3.13 2.76
N LEU A 55 0.98 -2.60 2.24
CA LEU A 55 1.64 -1.47 2.89
C LEU A 55 0.76 -0.23 2.90
N ARG A 56 0.10 0.07 1.79
CA ARG A 56 -0.78 1.24 1.70
C ARG A 56 -1.94 1.12 2.68
N ILE A 57 -2.56 -0.05 2.75
CA ILE A 57 -3.68 -0.27 3.67
C ILE A 57 -3.22 -0.23 5.12
N GLN A 58 -2.05 -0.80 5.41
CA GLN A 58 -1.51 -0.75 6.77
C GLN A 58 -1.27 0.70 7.21
N LYS A 59 -0.69 1.52 6.33
CA LYS A 59 -0.47 2.93 6.63
C LYS A 59 -1.79 3.67 6.80
N ALA A 60 -2.78 3.36 5.96
CA ALA A 60 -4.10 3.97 6.08
C ALA A 60 -4.73 3.66 7.44
N LYS A 61 -4.59 2.41 7.89
CA LYS A 61 -5.14 2.01 9.19
C LYS A 61 -4.51 2.83 10.32
N GLU A 62 -3.19 3.03 10.25
CA GLU A 62 -2.51 3.86 11.25
C GLU A 62 -3.06 5.28 11.25
N LEU A 63 -3.20 5.87 10.08
CA LEU A 63 -3.70 7.25 9.98
C LEU A 63 -5.16 7.36 10.42
N LEU A 64 -5.97 6.35 10.11
CA LEU A 64 -7.36 6.35 10.54
C LEU A 64 -7.50 6.36 12.06
N LEU A 65 -6.64 5.62 12.74
CA LEU A 65 -6.74 5.48 14.20
C LEU A 65 -5.95 6.54 14.95
N GLN A 66 -4.88 7.06 14.37
CA GLN A 66 -3.98 7.98 15.08
C GLN A 66 -4.19 9.45 14.73
N THR A 67 -5.01 9.73 13.73
CA THR A 67 -5.26 11.11 13.31
C THR A 67 -6.75 11.32 13.10
N LYS A 68 -7.12 12.60 12.91
CA LYS A 68 -8.49 12.97 12.54
C LYS A 68 -8.58 13.41 11.09
N LEU A 69 -7.59 13.04 10.29
CA LEU A 69 -7.59 13.42 8.87
C LEU A 69 -8.82 12.84 8.16
N PRO A 70 -9.40 13.61 7.23
CA PRO A 70 -10.51 13.08 6.41
C PRO A 70 -10.05 11.88 5.61
N VAL A 71 -10.98 10.97 5.33
CA VAL A 71 -10.66 9.78 4.54
C VAL A 71 -10.05 10.15 3.19
N SER A 72 -10.54 11.24 2.56
CA SER A 72 -9.98 11.69 1.28
C SER A 72 -8.50 12.07 1.40
N GLU A 73 -8.13 12.69 2.50
CA GLU A 73 -6.74 13.07 2.74
C GLU A 73 -5.88 11.82 2.96
N ILE A 74 -6.40 10.86 3.71
CA ILE A 74 -5.68 9.62 3.95
C ILE A 74 -5.45 8.87 2.65
N ALA A 75 -6.50 8.80 1.80
CA ALA A 75 -6.37 8.14 0.49
C ALA A 75 -5.20 8.73 -0.30
N GLU A 76 -5.11 10.04 -0.33
CA GLU A 76 -4.04 10.73 -1.05
C GLU A 76 -2.67 10.42 -0.43
N ARG A 77 -2.58 10.49 0.89
CA ARG A 77 -1.30 10.27 1.57
C ARG A 77 -0.76 8.86 1.41
N VAL A 78 -1.63 7.89 1.21
CA VAL A 78 -1.17 6.51 1.02
C VAL A 78 -1.08 6.13 -0.46
N GLY A 79 -1.21 7.12 -1.36
CA GLY A 79 -0.88 6.93 -2.76
C GLY A 79 -2.02 6.59 -3.70
N TYR A 80 -3.28 6.78 -3.29
CA TYR A 80 -4.42 6.55 -4.17
C TYR A 80 -4.87 7.85 -4.82
N GLN A 81 -5.18 7.79 -6.10
CA GLN A 81 -5.58 8.97 -6.86
C GLN A 81 -7.03 9.38 -6.57
N THR A 82 -7.88 8.43 -6.21
CA THR A 82 -9.27 8.75 -5.89
C THR A 82 -9.67 8.12 -4.57
N THR A 83 -10.52 8.82 -3.85
CA THR A 83 -11.08 8.30 -2.60
C THR A 83 -11.97 7.10 -2.87
N LYS A 84 -12.68 7.13 -3.98
CA LYS A 84 -13.58 6.04 -4.33
C LYS A 84 -12.84 4.71 -4.47
N TYR A 85 -11.72 4.73 -5.20
CA TYR A 85 -10.94 3.51 -5.38
C TYR A 85 -10.31 3.07 -4.07
N PHE A 86 -9.80 4.02 -3.30
CA PHE A 86 -9.25 3.72 -1.97
C PHE A 86 -10.28 3.01 -1.09
N ASN A 87 -11.51 3.55 -1.04
CA ASN A 87 -12.57 2.94 -0.25
C ASN A 87 -12.83 1.49 -0.65
N LYS A 88 -12.84 1.24 -1.96
CA LYS A 88 -13.06 -0.11 -2.46
C LYS A 88 -11.96 -1.06 -2.03
N VAL A 89 -10.70 -0.66 -2.24
CA VAL A 89 -9.56 -1.51 -1.89
C VAL A 89 -9.50 -1.74 -0.38
N PHE A 90 -9.71 -0.69 0.40
CA PHE A 90 -9.67 -0.81 1.85
C PHE A 90 -10.73 -1.80 2.34
N LYS A 91 -11.96 -1.68 1.83
CA LYS A 91 -13.03 -2.57 2.23
C LYS A 91 -12.74 -4.02 1.81
N ASP A 92 -12.19 -4.20 0.61
CA ASP A 92 -11.83 -5.54 0.14
C ASP A 92 -10.80 -6.20 1.08
N TYR A 93 -9.87 -5.44 1.61
CA TYR A 93 -8.82 -5.98 2.47
C TYR A 93 -9.24 -6.09 3.94
N GLU A 94 -10.04 -5.15 4.43
CA GLU A 94 -10.34 -5.08 5.86
C GLU A 94 -11.76 -5.53 6.20
N GLY A 95 -12.63 -5.70 5.22
CA GLY A 95 -14.00 -6.12 5.47
C GLY A 95 -14.93 -4.99 5.91
N ALA A 96 -14.41 -3.76 6.03
CA ALA A 96 -15.19 -2.60 6.43
C ALA A 96 -14.66 -1.37 5.73
N SER A 97 -15.49 -0.37 5.55
CA SER A 97 -15.06 0.90 4.93
C SER A 97 -14.08 1.62 5.88
N PRO A 98 -13.27 2.55 5.33
CA PRO A 98 -12.36 3.33 6.18
C PRO A 98 -13.08 4.07 7.29
N GLY A 99 -14.25 4.66 6.99
CA GLY A 99 -15.02 5.36 8.01
C GLY A 99 -15.51 4.44 9.11
N ALA A 100 -16.01 3.26 8.72
CA ALA A 100 -16.46 2.27 9.69
C ALA A 100 -15.30 1.74 10.54
N TYR A 101 -14.17 1.53 9.89
CA TYR A 101 -12.97 1.07 10.60
C TYR A 101 -12.55 2.08 11.67
N ARG A 102 -12.50 3.35 11.30
CA ARG A 102 -12.16 4.42 12.24
C ARG A 102 -13.13 4.46 13.42
N LYS A 103 -14.42 4.39 13.11
CA LYS A 103 -15.46 4.46 14.11
C LYS A 103 -15.38 3.28 15.07
N GLY A 104 -15.14 2.09 14.52
CA GLY A 104 -14.97 0.89 15.33
C GLY A 104 -13.79 0.99 16.29
N GLY A 105 -12.67 1.53 15.80
CA GLY A 105 -11.50 1.72 16.64
C GLY A 105 -11.71 2.75 17.72
N GLN A 106 -12.46 3.81 17.44
CA GLN A 106 -12.75 4.84 18.40
C GLN A 106 -13.79 4.38 19.42
N ALA A 107 -14.71 3.52 18.99
CA ALA A 107 -15.76 3.04 19.86
C ALA A 107 -15.31 1.89 20.74
N ALA A 108 -14.14 1.35 20.50
CA ALA A 108 -13.65 0.19 21.25
C ALA A 108 -12.90 0.66 22.49
N PRO A 109 -13.56 0.86 23.57
CA PRO A 109 -12.91 1.22 24.83
C PRO A 109 -12.27 -0.04 25.37
N LYS A 110 -11.60 0.08 26.33
CA LYS A 110 -11.03 -0.95 27.10
C LYS A 110 -9.58 -0.94 27.17
#